data_182f57186402c8e54412a2e70eba0ba4
#
_entry.id   182f57186402c8e54412a2e70eba0ba4
#
_cell.length_a   1.000
_cell.length_b   1.000
_cell.length_c   1.000
_cell.angle_alpha   90.00
_cell.angle_beta   90.00
_cell.angle_gamma   90.00
#
_symmetry.space_group_name_H-M   'P 1'
#
loop_
_entity.id
_entity.type
_entity.pdbx_description
1 polymer ?
#
loop_
_entity_poly.entity_id
_entity_poly.type
_entity_poly.pdbx_seq_one_letter_code
_entity_poly.pdbx_strand_id
1 'polypeptide(L)'
;MLIMKKFTVILILIITCAAVLYGCTSCGESKMENSYKQITPARAKEIMDLQDGYIILDVRTQEEFDESHIEGAILIPDYEITNKAESVLKDKDQLILVYCRSGRRSKLAAEALVELGYTNVKEFGGIIDWPYETV
;
A
#
# COMPACT_ATOMS: atom_id res chain seq x y z
N MET A 1 -62.15 16.86 26.21
CA MET A 1 -61.94 15.74 25.26
C MET A 1 -61.18 16.16 24.00
N LEU A 2 -61.33 17.38 23.49
CA LEU A 2 -60.61 17.85 22.29
C LEU A 2 -59.15 18.17 22.56
N ILE A 3 -58.79 18.67 23.76
CA ILE A 3 -57.45 19.03 24.17
C ILE A 3 -56.56 17.80 24.34
N MET A 4 -57.09 16.70 24.91
CA MET A 4 -56.35 15.45 25.08
C MET A 4 -55.99 14.79 23.75
N LYS A 5 -56.85 14.88 22.72
CA LYS A 5 -56.54 14.36 21.38
C LYS A 5 -55.43 15.14 20.69
N LYS A 6 -55.34 16.45 20.92
CA LYS A 6 -54.23 17.27 20.37
C LYS A 6 -52.89 16.96 21.01
N PHE A 7 -52.83 16.68 22.30
CA PHE A 7 -51.61 16.28 22.99
C PHE A 7 -51.09 14.91 22.51
N THR A 8 -52.01 13.96 22.28
CA THR A 8 -51.65 12.63 21.81
C THR A 8 -51.04 12.67 20.38
N VAL A 9 -51.62 13.51 19.50
CA VAL A 9 -51.11 13.68 18.13
C VAL A 9 -49.72 14.35 18.13
N ILE A 10 -49.53 15.36 18.99
CA ILE A 10 -48.23 16.06 19.10
C ILE A 10 -47.17 15.10 19.67
N LEU A 11 -47.52 14.29 20.66
CA LEU A 11 -46.58 13.29 21.23
C LEU A 11 -46.18 12.22 20.22
N ILE A 12 -47.08 11.75 19.38
CA ILE A 12 -46.81 10.79 18.31
C ILE A 12 -45.91 11.42 17.23
N LEU A 13 -46.12 12.70 16.87
CA LEU A 13 -45.29 13.43 15.91
C LEU A 13 -43.87 13.65 16.42
N ILE A 14 -43.65 13.86 17.70
CA ILE A 14 -42.34 14.01 18.32
C ILE A 14 -41.58 12.68 18.33
N ILE A 15 -42.27 11.56 18.61
CA ILE A 15 -41.67 10.23 18.62
C ILE A 15 -41.28 9.78 17.22
N THR A 16 -42.08 10.12 16.18
CA THR A 16 -41.71 9.79 14.78
C THR A 16 -40.55 10.63 14.24
N CYS A 17 -40.40 11.88 14.68
CA CYS A 17 -39.23 12.70 14.33
C CYS A 17 -37.93 12.20 15.01
N ALA A 18 -38.02 11.70 16.25
CA ALA A 18 -36.85 11.15 16.93
C ALA A 18 -36.33 9.85 16.31
N ALA A 19 -37.20 9.05 15.69
CA ALA A 19 -36.79 7.81 15.01
C ALA A 19 -36.08 8.03 13.69
N VAL A 20 -36.22 9.19 13.03
CA VAL A 20 -35.55 9.52 11.77
C VAL A 20 -34.13 10.03 12.01
N LEU A 21 -33.80 10.48 13.22
CA LEU A 21 -32.44 10.97 13.56
C LEU A 21 -31.47 9.87 14.06
N TYR A 22 -31.99 8.64 14.29
CA TYR A 22 -31.15 7.48 14.65
C TYR A 22 -30.84 6.55 13.47
N GLY A 23 -31.11 6.98 12.25
CA GLY A 23 -30.84 6.26 11.04
C GLY A 23 -29.45 6.63 10.48
N CYS A 24 -28.53 5.70 10.52
CA CYS A 24 -27.27 5.64 9.77
C CYS A 24 -26.18 6.67 10.11
N THR A 25 -25.52 6.53 11.25
CA THR A 25 -24.07 6.64 11.26
C THR A 25 -23.50 5.24 11.11
N SER A 26 -23.72 4.64 9.95
CA SER A 26 -22.76 3.71 9.39
C SER A 26 -21.56 4.56 8.99
N CYS A 27 -20.73 4.94 9.93
CA CYS A 27 -19.34 5.20 9.67
C CYS A 27 -18.81 3.88 9.10
N GLY A 28 -18.80 3.78 7.78
CA GLY A 28 -17.89 2.89 7.12
C GLY A 28 -16.51 3.32 7.62
N GLU A 29 -15.94 2.57 8.55
CA GLU A 29 -14.51 2.49 8.69
C GLU A 29 -14.03 2.14 7.29
N SER A 30 -13.57 3.15 6.55
CA SER A 30 -12.69 2.92 5.44
C SER A 30 -11.44 2.31 6.08
N LYS A 31 -11.43 0.97 6.18
CA LYS A 31 -10.22 0.20 6.29
C LYS A 31 -9.33 0.81 5.21
N MET A 32 -8.35 1.60 5.60
CA MET A 32 -7.30 2.03 4.68
C MET A 32 -6.70 0.73 4.20
N GLU A 33 -7.13 0.31 3.01
CA GLU A 33 -6.59 -0.85 2.35
C GLU A 33 -5.15 -0.48 2.05
N ASN A 34 -4.26 -0.93 2.91
CA ASN A 34 -2.84 -0.77 2.73
C ASN A 34 -2.53 -1.48 1.40
N SER A 35 -2.27 -0.72 0.36
CA SER A 35 -1.93 -1.25 -0.95
C SER A 35 -0.65 -0.59 -1.44
N TYR A 36 0.18 -1.35 -2.15
CA TYR A 36 1.34 -0.76 -2.81
C TYR A 36 0.90 0.11 -4.01
N LYS A 37 1.78 1.01 -4.43
CA LYS A 37 1.56 1.84 -5.62
C LYS A 37 2.42 1.35 -6.78
N GLN A 38 1.80 1.20 -7.96
CA GLN A 38 2.56 1.01 -9.19
C GLN A 38 3.02 2.37 -9.73
N ILE A 39 4.29 2.43 -10.12
CA ILE A 39 4.90 3.61 -10.76
C ILE A 39 5.70 3.17 -12.00
N THR A 40 6.04 4.11 -12.84
CA THR A 40 6.90 3.85 -14.00
C THR A 40 8.38 3.79 -13.60
N PRO A 41 9.26 3.11 -14.38
CA PRO A 41 10.70 3.18 -14.20
C PRO A 41 11.25 4.62 -14.17
N ALA A 42 10.73 5.50 -15.03
CA ALA A 42 11.10 6.92 -15.04
C ALA A 42 10.75 7.63 -13.73
N ARG A 43 9.57 7.33 -13.16
CA ARG A 43 9.17 7.89 -11.86
C ARG A 43 10.01 7.34 -10.72
N ALA A 44 10.39 6.07 -10.76
CA ALA A 44 11.31 5.48 -9.79
C ALA A 44 12.68 6.17 -9.85
N LYS A 45 13.22 6.38 -11.06
CA LYS A 45 14.50 7.09 -11.26
C LYS A 45 14.44 8.53 -10.74
N GLU A 46 13.36 9.26 -11.03
CA GLU A 46 13.16 10.62 -10.50
C GLU A 46 13.17 10.65 -8.96
N ILE A 47 12.53 9.68 -8.32
CA ILE A 47 12.56 9.55 -6.84
C ILE A 47 14.00 9.32 -6.36
N MET A 48 14.72 8.41 -7.00
CA MET A 48 16.12 8.10 -6.66
C MET A 48 17.05 9.31 -6.81
N ASP A 49 16.78 10.17 -7.78
CA ASP A 49 17.60 11.36 -8.05
C ASP A 49 17.30 12.55 -7.13
N LEU A 50 16.06 12.65 -6.62
CA LEU A 50 15.58 13.83 -5.89
C LEU A 50 15.36 13.61 -4.40
N GLN A 51 15.39 12.36 -3.92
CA GLN A 51 15.08 12.02 -2.53
C GLN A 51 16.15 11.12 -1.94
N ASP A 52 16.32 11.22 -0.63
CA ASP A 52 17.09 10.30 0.17
C ASP A 52 16.19 9.39 1.00
N GLY A 53 16.76 8.38 1.65
CA GLY A 53 16.06 7.55 2.62
C GLY A 53 15.12 6.51 2.02
N TYR A 54 15.27 6.16 0.74
CA TYR A 54 14.57 5.04 0.11
C TYR A 54 15.44 3.77 0.11
N ILE A 55 14.79 2.64 -0.11
CA ILE A 55 15.44 1.35 -0.40
C ILE A 55 15.05 0.92 -1.81
N ILE A 56 16.02 0.48 -2.61
CA ILE A 56 15.79 -0.22 -3.87
C ILE A 56 15.84 -1.71 -3.56
N LEU A 57 14.75 -2.42 -3.79
CA LEU A 57 14.61 -3.83 -3.49
C LEU A 57 14.51 -4.65 -4.77
N ASP A 58 15.55 -5.43 -5.05
CA ASP A 58 15.54 -6.45 -6.09
C ASP A 58 14.97 -7.75 -5.51
N VAL A 59 13.94 -8.29 -6.14
CA VAL A 59 13.31 -9.54 -5.69
C VAL A 59 13.55 -10.69 -6.65
N ARG A 60 14.59 -10.60 -7.48
CA ARG A 60 15.04 -11.66 -8.38
C ARG A 60 15.86 -12.72 -7.64
N THR A 61 16.47 -13.63 -8.36
CA THR A 61 17.41 -14.61 -7.79
C THR A 61 18.78 -13.99 -7.55
N GLN A 62 19.63 -14.68 -6.77
CA GLN A 62 21.00 -14.26 -6.54
C GLN A 62 21.78 -14.22 -7.86
N GLU A 63 21.61 -15.20 -8.73
CA GLU A 63 22.28 -15.28 -10.02
C GLU A 63 21.92 -14.10 -10.93
N GLU A 64 20.63 -13.74 -11.00
CA GLU A 64 20.16 -12.58 -11.77
C GLU A 64 20.71 -11.27 -11.21
N PHE A 65 20.83 -11.15 -9.89
CA PHE A 65 21.40 -9.99 -9.22
C PHE A 65 22.89 -9.85 -9.48
N ASP A 66 23.63 -10.95 -9.40
CA ASP A 66 25.09 -10.98 -9.63
C ASP A 66 25.44 -10.69 -11.10
N GLU A 67 24.55 -11.05 -12.03
CA GLU A 67 24.74 -10.75 -13.46
C GLU A 67 24.64 -9.24 -13.74
N SER A 68 23.62 -8.59 -13.24
CA SER A 68 23.50 -7.12 -13.21
C SER A 68 22.32 -6.68 -12.34
N HIS A 69 22.43 -5.53 -11.70
CA HIS A 69 21.34 -4.96 -10.89
C HIS A 69 21.36 -3.42 -10.91
N ILE A 70 20.32 -2.79 -10.41
CA ILE A 70 20.28 -1.33 -10.25
C ILE A 70 21.22 -0.95 -9.11
N GLU A 71 22.08 0.03 -9.33
CA GLU A 71 23.05 0.48 -8.35
C GLU A 71 22.40 0.84 -7.01
N GLY A 72 22.97 0.33 -5.92
CA GLY A 72 22.44 0.52 -4.57
C GLY A 72 21.25 -0.37 -4.19
N ALA A 73 20.81 -1.27 -5.08
CA ALA A 73 19.78 -2.23 -4.75
C ALA A 73 20.26 -3.27 -3.73
N ILE A 74 19.36 -3.66 -2.83
CA ILE A 74 19.53 -4.83 -1.98
C ILE A 74 18.69 -5.98 -2.50
N LEU A 75 19.15 -7.20 -2.30
CA LEU A 75 18.47 -8.40 -2.76
C LEU A 75 17.70 -9.09 -1.62
N ILE A 76 16.42 -9.31 -1.83
CA ILE A 76 15.62 -10.30 -1.10
C ILE A 76 14.78 -11.02 -2.14
N PRO A 77 15.10 -12.25 -2.53
CA PRO A 77 14.31 -13.01 -3.50
C PRO A 77 12.82 -13.08 -3.13
N ASP A 78 11.94 -13.05 -4.11
CA ASP A 78 10.48 -12.99 -3.91
C ASP A 78 9.98 -14.11 -2.99
N TYR A 79 10.53 -15.31 -3.08
CA TYR A 79 10.19 -16.45 -2.22
C TYR A 79 10.73 -16.33 -0.77
N GLU A 80 11.59 -15.35 -0.48
CA GLU A 80 12.15 -15.09 0.86
C GLU A 80 11.55 -13.86 1.56
N ILE A 81 10.73 -13.07 0.87
CA ILE A 81 10.18 -11.81 1.41
C ILE A 81 9.51 -12.04 2.77
N THR A 82 8.62 -13.00 2.88
CA THR A 82 7.86 -13.26 4.12
C THR A 82 8.77 -13.60 5.31
N ASN A 83 9.90 -14.25 5.06
CA ASN A 83 10.80 -14.71 6.11
C ASN A 83 11.93 -13.72 6.43
N LYS A 84 12.37 -12.92 5.45
CA LYS A 84 13.56 -12.07 5.59
C LYS A 84 13.28 -10.58 5.66
N ALA A 85 12.14 -10.11 5.11
CA ALA A 85 11.89 -8.67 5.01
C ALA A 85 12.02 -7.96 6.37
N GLU A 86 11.40 -8.44 7.43
CA GLU A 86 11.42 -7.79 8.74
C GLU A 86 12.82 -7.78 9.41
N SER A 87 13.69 -8.70 9.04
CA SER A 87 15.07 -8.73 9.53
C SER A 87 15.98 -7.75 8.81
N VAL A 88 15.69 -7.43 7.55
CA VAL A 88 16.48 -6.56 6.66
C VAL A 88 15.92 -5.15 6.59
N LEU A 89 14.61 -5.02 6.40
CA LEU A 89 13.88 -3.77 6.25
C LEU A 89 13.27 -3.38 7.61
N LYS A 90 14.02 -2.67 8.44
CA LYS A 90 13.64 -2.40 9.84
C LYS A 90 12.54 -1.35 10.01
N ASP A 91 12.45 -0.40 9.10
CA ASP A 91 11.47 0.69 9.15
C ASP A 91 10.29 0.36 8.23
N LYS A 92 9.12 0.15 8.81
CA LYS A 92 7.89 -0.17 8.08
C LYS A 92 7.34 1.00 7.25
N ASP A 93 7.73 2.21 7.57
CA ASP A 93 7.28 3.44 6.90
C ASP A 93 8.27 3.94 5.84
N GLN A 94 9.47 3.34 5.77
CA GLN A 94 10.48 3.69 4.80
C GLN A 94 9.98 3.42 3.37
N LEU A 95 10.32 4.31 2.45
CA LEU A 95 10.01 4.13 1.04
C LEU A 95 10.80 2.95 0.46
N ILE A 96 10.10 1.96 -0.05
CA ILE A 96 10.66 0.79 -0.72
C ILE A 96 10.27 0.82 -2.20
N LEU A 97 11.26 0.86 -3.06
CA LEU A 97 11.13 0.78 -4.52
C LEU A 97 11.44 -0.65 -4.95
N VAL A 98 10.42 -1.40 -5.36
CA VAL A 98 10.51 -2.84 -5.64
C VAL A 98 10.53 -3.10 -7.13
N TYR A 99 11.45 -3.94 -7.60
CA TYR A 99 11.50 -4.42 -8.98
C TYR A 99 11.90 -5.89 -9.07
N CYS A 100 11.61 -6.49 -10.22
CA CYS A 100 12.12 -7.81 -10.56
C CYS A 100 12.65 -7.83 -12.01
N ARG A 101 12.51 -8.95 -12.72
CA ARG A 101 12.90 -9.03 -14.14
C ARG A 101 11.88 -8.36 -15.06
N SER A 102 10.57 -8.69 -14.91
CA SER A 102 9.49 -8.30 -15.83
C SER A 102 8.22 -7.76 -15.12
N GLY A 103 8.28 -7.53 -13.80
CA GLY A 103 7.17 -6.98 -13.02
C GLY A 103 6.24 -8.01 -12.34
N ARG A 104 6.28 -9.31 -12.70
CA ARG A 104 5.39 -10.31 -12.08
C ARG A 104 5.76 -10.62 -10.63
N ARG A 105 7.04 -10.94 -10.36
CA ARG A 105 7.52 -11.25 -9.00
C ARG A 105 7.48 -10.02 -8.08
N SER A 106 7.80 -8.84 -8.60
CA SER A 106 7.79 -7.59 -7.83
C SER A 106 6.39 -7.20 -7.34
N LYS A 107 5.35 -7.48 -8.10
CA LYS A 107 3.95 -7.27 -7.65
C LYS A 107 3.59 -8.18 -6.49
N LEU A 108 3.90 -9.47 -6.58
CA LEU A 108 3.67 -10.43 -5.49
C LEU A 108 4.48 -10.07 -4.24
N ALA A 109 5.73 -9.66 -4.43
CA ALA A 109 6.59 -9.21 -3.33
C ALA A 109 6.05 -7.92 -2.67
N ALA A 110 5.54 -6.97 -3.46
CA ALA A 110 4.94 -5.75 -2.96
C ALA A 110 3.66 -6.04 -2.16
N GLU A 111 2.81 -6.95 -2.61
CA GLU A 111 1.64 -7.44 -1.86
C GLU A 111 2.06 -8.06 -0.52
N ALA A 112 3.04 -8.96 -0.52
CA ALA A 112 3.56 -9.58 0.69
C ALA A 112 4.16 -8.56 1.68
N LEU A 113 4.86 -7.53 1.20
CA LEU A 113 5.38 -6.44 2.04
C LEU A 113 4.23 -5.66 2.70
N VAL A 114 3.18 -5.34 1.97
CA VAL A 114 1.99 -4.66 2.51
C VAL A 114 1.31 -5.53 3.57
N GLU A 115 1.17 -6.83 3.35
CA GLU A 115 0.63 -7.78 4.34
C GLU A 115 1.49 -7.84 5.61
N LEU A 116 2.81 -7.70 5.48
CA LEU A 116 3.74 -7.59 6.61
C LEU A 116 3.69 -6.21 7.31
N GLY A 117 2.87 -5.26 6.83
CA GLY A 117 2.67 -3.96 7.46
C GLY A 117 3.59 -2.85 6.95
N TYR A 118 4.28 -3.03 5.82
CA TYR A 118 5.01 -1.92 5.18
C TYR A 118 4.04 -0.96 4.51
N THR A 119 4.14 0.33 4.84
CA THR A 119 3.14 1.35 4.48
C THR A 119 3.50 2.15 3.22
N ASN A 120 4.75 2.10 2.76
CA ASN A 120 5.24 2.95 1.68
C ASN A 120 5.97 2.15 0.60
N VAL A 121 5.25 1.23 -0.04
CA VAL A 121 5.77 0.34 -1.07
C VAL A 121 5.38 0.85 -2.46
N LYS A 122 6.36 0.99 -3.35
CA LYS A 122 6.16 1.31 -4.77
C LYS A 122 6.82 0.27 -5.65
N GLU A 123 6.06 -0.31 -6.53
CA GLU A 123 6.49 -1.30 -7.52
C GLU A 123 6.68 -0.61 -8.87
N PHE A 124 7.82 -0.83 -9.55
CA PHE A 124 8.12 -0.13 -10.81
C PHE A 124 8.48 -1.05 -11.99
N GLY A 125 8.07 -2.31 -11.90
CA GLY A 125 8.16 -3.23 -13.05
C GLY A 125 9.42 -4.08 -13.05
N GLY A 126 10.04 -4.19 -14.19
CA GLY A 126 11.18 -5.07 -14.42
C GLY A 126 12.43 -4.37 -14.90
N ILE A 127 13.58 -4.97 -14.61
CA ILE A 127 14.88 -4.47 -15.09
C ILE A 127 14.99 -4.50 -16.62
N ILE A 128 14.20 -5.35 -17.30
CA ILE A 128 14.15 -5.37 -18.77
C ILE A 128 13.58 -4.08 -19.36
N ASP A 129 12.77 -3.36 -18.61
CA ASP A 129 12.18 -2.07 -19.00
C ASP A 129 12.91 -0.87 -18.38
N TRP A 130 14.02 -1.12 -17.66
CA TRP A 130 14.85 -0.10 -17.02
C TRP A 130 15.80 0.52 -18.05
N PRO A 131 15.59 1.78 -18.48
CA PRO A 131 16.36 2.38 -19.56
C PRO A 131 17.67 3.03 -19.11
N TYR A 132 18.05 2.86 -17.85
CA TYR A 132 19.22 3.47 -17.24
C TYR A 132 20.32 2.43 -16.97
N GLU A 133 21.48 2.90 -16.52
CA GLU A 133 22.63 2.04 -16.24
C GLU A 133 22.36 1.03 -15.10
N THR A 134 23.00 -0.11 -15.19
CA THR A 134 23.06 -1.16 -14.18
C THR A 134 24.51 -1.52 -13.88
N VAL A 135 24.76 -2.08 -12.74
CA VAL A 135 26.08 -2.52 -12.28
C VAL A 135 26.13 -4.03 -12.18
#